data_ddb4bdb7ffffe072d3349a415794954f
#
_entry.id   ddb4bdb7ffffe072d3349a415794954f
#
_cell.length_a   1.000
_cell.length_b   1.000
_cell.length_c   1.000
_cell.angle_alpha   90.00
_cell.angle_beta   90.00
_cell.angle_gamma   90.00
#
_symmetry.space_group_name_H-M   'P 1'
#
loop_
_entity.id
_entity.type
_entity.pdbx_description
1 polymer ?
#
loop_
_entity_poly.entity_id
_entity_poly.type
_entity_poly.pdbx_seq_one_letter_code
_entity_poly.pdbx_strand_id
1 'polypeptide(L)'
;MAAYPDSLKAQLARRDNIREMTSDDLGSVIDVEIAAYEHPWTLGIFRDCLRVGYSCWVYEDESSVVAYGIVMLSGAEAHVLNLCVHPDFQRRGIGRLLLNHLTQMSRESGADTILLEVRQSNIIAMQLYLSADFHELGVRTGYYPDHEGREDAIILAKSLITDHDPMLGI
;
A
#
# COMPACT_ATOMS: atom_id res chain seq x y z
N MET A 1 -9.51 12.68 -32.19
CA MET A 1 -8.94 12.39 -30.86
C MET A 1 -10.06 12.51 -29.84
N ALA A 2 -10.51 11.38 -29.29
CA ALA A 2 -11.55 11.40 -28.27
C ALA A 2 -11.00 11.99 -26.97
N ALA A 3 -11.64 13.05 -26.45
CA ALA A 3 -11.29 13.63 -25.17
C ALA A 3 -11.70 12.66 -24.05
N TYR A 4 -10.78 12.31 -23.16
CA TYR A 4 -11.10 11.52 -21.97
C TYR A 4 -12.11 12.25 -21.09
N PRO A 5 -13.06 11.53 -20.43
CA PRO A 5 -13.95 12.12 -19.43
C PRO A 5 -13.17 12.87 -18.36
N ASP A 6 -13.71 13.98 -17.85
CA ASP A 6 -13.02 14.82 -16.87
C ASP A 6 -12.68 14.07 -15.57
N SER A 7 -13.51 13.08 -15.19
CA SER A 7 -13.23 12.17 -14.07
C SER A 7 -11.98 11.32 -14.28
N LEU A 8 -11.73 10.87 -15.51
CA LEU A 8 -10.55 10.08 -15.85
C LEU A 8 -9.29 10.95 -15.90
N LYS A 9 -9.41 12.20 -16.43
CA LYS A 9 -8.32 13.18 -16.39
C LYS A 9 -7.92 13.50 -14.95
N ALA A 10 -8.89 13.70 -14.07
CA ALA A 10 -8.66 13.96 -12.66
C ALA A 10 -8.00 12.76 -11.96
N GLN A 11 -8.36 11.52 -12.32
CA GLN A 11 -7.71 10.33 -11.79
C GLN A 11 -6.28 10.16 -12.31
N LEU A 12 -6.02 10.47 -13.57
CA LEU A 12 -4.68 10.42 -14.16
C LEU A 12 -3.78 11.48 -13.52
N ALA A 13 -4.24 12.72 -13.41
CA ALA A 13 -3.49 13.81 -12.75
C ALA A 13 -3.15 13.48 -11.28
N ARG A 14 -4.03 12.74 -10.56
CA ARG A 14 -3.75 12.30 -9.19
C ARG A 14 -2.73 11.17 -9.12
N ARG A 15 -2.51 10.38 -10.18
CA ARG A 15 -1.45 9.38 -10.25
C ARG A 15 -0.07 10.01 -10.38
N ASP A 16 0.02 11.19 -11.00
CA ASP A 16 1.26 11.94 -11.15
C ASP A 16 1.81 12.45 -9.80
N ASN A 17 0.99 12.39 -8.74
CA ASN A 17 1.39 12.72 -7.37
C ASN A 17 2.07 11.55 -6.63
N ILE A 18 2.17 10.37 -7.24
CA ILE A 18 2.88 9.21 -6.66
C ILE A 18 4.29 9.18 -7.24
N ARG A 19 5.29 9.12 -6.37
CA ARG A 19 6.69 8.98 -6.73
C ARG A 19 7.44 8.08 -5.75
N GLU A 20 8.64 7.66 -6.13
CA GLU A 20 9.52 6.94 -5.23
C GLU A 20 9.88 7.79 -4.00
N MET A 21 9.94 7.13 -2.85
CA MET A 21 10.39 7.71 -1.59
C MET A 21 11.91 7.83 -1.58
N THR A 22 12.39 8.94 -1.10
CA THR A 22 13.83 9.19 -0.87
C THR A 22 14.13 9.39 0.61
N SER A 23 15.41 9.46 0.97
CA SER A 23 15.83 9.76 2.35
C SER A 23 15.34 11.13 2.83
N ASP A 24 15.13 12.08 1.92
CA ASP A 24 14.68 13.43 2.25
C ASP A 24 13.19 13.45 2.66
N ASP A 25 12.42 12.43 2.30
CA ASP A 25 11.00 12.28 2.67
C ASP A 25 10.79 11.73 4.07
N LEU A 26 11.81 11.14 4.69
CA LEU A 26 11.67 10.38 5.93
C LEU A 26 11.07 11.19 7.08
N GLY A 27 11.37 12.51 7.16
CA GLY A 27 10.74 13.40 8.14
C GLY A 27 9.23 13.47 7.97
N SER A 28 8.76 13.72 6.74
CA SER A 28 7.33 13.79 6.44
C SER A 28 6.63 12.44 6.55
N VAL A 29 7.30 11.36 6.17
CA VAL A 29 6.77 10.00 6.29
C VAL A 29 6.54 9.61 7.75
N ILE A 30 7.49 9.94 8.65
CA ILE A 30 7.32 9.66 10.07
C ILE A 30 6.21 10.50 10.70
N ASP A 31 5.99 11.74 10.23
CA ASP A 31 4.89 12.58 10.68
C ASP A 31 3.53 11.97 10.29
N VAL A 32 3.41 11.43 9.07
CA VAL A 32 2.21 10.70 8.63
C VAL A 32 1.98 9.45 9.49
N GLU A 33 3.03 8.68 9.75
CA GLU A 33 2.97 7.47 10.57
C GLU A 33 2.51 7.75 12.00
N ILE A 34 3.12 8.74 12.67
CA ILE A 34 2.78 9.13 14.04
C ILE A 34 1.34 9.67 14.13
N ALA A 35 0.89 10.40 13.10
CA ALA A 35 -0.47 10.92 13.08
C ALA A 35 -1.53 9.82 12.92
N ALA A 36 -1.18 8.70 12.28
CA ALA A 36 -2.12 7.64 11.92
C ALA A 36 -2.15 6.46 12.91
N TYR A 37 -1.03 6.16 13.59
CA TYR A 37 -0.89 4.95 14.39
C TYR A 37 -0.49 5.24 15.83
N GLU A 38 -1.08 4.49 16.72
CA GLU A 38 -0.76 4.50 18.15
C GLU A 38 0.60 3.87 18.46
N HIS A 39 0.97 2.84 17.69
CA HIS A 39 2.26 2.14 17.76
C HIS A 39 3.01 2.32 16.42
N PRO A 40 3.55 3.53 16.17
CA PRO A 40 4.17 3.85 14.90
C PRO A 40 5.50 3.12 14.72
N TRP A 41 5.85 2.87 13.47
CA TRP A 41 7.22 2.51 13.10
C TRP A 41 8.18 3.64 13.46
N THR A 42 9.41 3.27 13.77
CA THR A 42 10.46 4.25 14.04
C THR A 42 11.11 4.74 12.74
N LEU A 43 11.73 5.91 12.79
CA LEU A 43 12.52 6.44 11.68
C LEU A 43 13.60 5.43 11.21
N GLY A 44 14.16 4.65 12.15
CA GLY A 44 15.13 3.60 11.84
C GLY A 44 14.57 2.52 10.92
N ILE A 45 13.33 2.08 11.15
CA ILE A 45 12.66 1.09 10.30
C ILE A 45 12.49 1.62 8.88
N PHE A 46 12.02 2.85 8.69
CA PHE A 46 11.88 3.45 7.36
C PHE A 46 13.22 3.60 6.65
N ARG A 47 14.25 4.02 7.37
CA ARG A 47 15.62 4.11 6.82
C ARG A 47 16.14 2.74 6.38
N ASP A 48 15.88 1.70 7.16
CA ASP A 48 16.26 0.33 6.83
C ASP A 48 15.51 -0.18 5.59
N CYS A 49 14.21 0.13 5.43
CA CYS A 49 13.46 -0.21 4.22
C CYS A 49 14.12 0.35 2.96
N LEU A 50 14.51 1.63 2.98
CA LEU A 50 15.25 2.25 1.86
C LEU A 50 16.63 1.59 1.65
N ARG A 51 17.36 1.34 2.73
CA ARG A 51 18.72 0.77 2.68
C ARG A 51 18.74 -0.64 2.09
N VAL A 52 17.76 -1.48 2.42
CA VAL A 52 17.67 -2.86 1.91
C VAL A 52 17.04 -2.93 0.52
N GLY A 53 16.56 -1.80 -0.02
CA GLY A 53 16.04 -1.70 -1.37
C GLY A 53 14.58 -2.16 -1.50
N TYR A 54 13.77 -2.05 -0.46
CA TYR A 54 12.33 -2.24 -0.61
C TYR A 54 11.73 -1.16 -1.52
N SER A 55 10.63 -1.48 -2.16
CA SER A 55 9.91 -0.56 -3.03
C SER A 55 9.09 0.40 -2.16
N CYS A 56 9.56 1.62 -2.01
CA CYS A 56 8.99 2.64 -1.14
C CYS A 56 8.45 3.80 -1.97
N TRP A 57 7.19 4.18 -1.73
CA TRP A 57 6.46 5.18 -2.51
C TRP A 57 5.79 6.20 -1.61
N VAL A 58 5.71 7.43 -2.08
CA VAL A 58 4.98 8.52 -1.40
C VAL A 58 3.91 9.10 -2.33
N TYR A 59 2.87 9.65 -1.73
CA TYR A 59 1.88 10.47 -2.41
C TYR A 59 2.00 11.91 -1.88
N GLU A 60 2.14 12.86 -2.80
CA GLU A 60 2.20 14.28 -2.49
C GLU A 60 0.86 14.98 -2.78
N ASP A 61 0.45 15.86 -1.89
CA ASP A 61 -0.63 16.81 -2.10
C ASP A 61 -0.08 18.22 -1.87
N GLU A 62 -0.13 19.08 -2.89
CA GLU A 62 0.42 20.44 -2.85
C GLU A 62 1.89 20.51 -2.32
N SER A 63 2.75 19.58 -2.78
CA SER A 63 4.16 19.46 -2.38
C SER A 63 4.40 18.96 -0.94
N SER A 64 3.38 18.43 -0.28
CA SER A 64 3.50 17.78 1.04
C SER A 64 3.27 16.28 0.90
N VAL A 65 4.14 15.46 1.50
CA VAL A 65 3.90 14.01 1.61
C VAL A 65 2.77 13.77 2.59
N VAL A 66 1.67 13.18 2.12
CA VAL A 66 0.47 12.92 2.92
C VAL A 66 0.11 11.44 3.02
N ALA A 67 0.81 10.60 2.26
CA ALA A 67 0.64 9.15 2.32
C ALA A 67 1.89 8.44 1.82
N TYR A 68 2.05 7.18 2.20
CA TYR A 68 3.15 6.34 1.72
C TYR A 68 2.73 4.87 1.66
N GLY A 69 3.50 4.09 0.89
CA GLY A 69 3.38 2.65 0.80
C GLY A 69 4.73 1.98 0.63
N ILE A 70 4.92 0.83 1.27
CA ILE A 70 6.16 0.06 1.24
C ILE A 70 5.85 -1.37 0.87
N VAL A 71 6.54 -1.90 -0.13
CA VAL A 71 6.42 -3.27 -0.61
C VAL A 71 7.78 -3.95 -0.60
N MET A 72 7.82 -5.14 -0.05
CA MET A 72 8.93 -6.07 -0.19
C MET A 72 8.62 -7.04 -1.33
N LEU A 73 9.52 -7.16 -2.29
CA LEU A 73 9.44 -8.15 -3.36
C LEU A 73 10.32 -9.34 -3.00
N SER A 74 9.77 -10.56 -3.07
CA SER A 74 10.46 -11.80 -2.74
C SER A 74 10.05 -12.91 -3.72
N GLY A 75 10.85 -13.10 -4.77
CA GLY A 75 10.52 -14.05 -5.82
C GLY A 75 9.22 -13.69 -6.54
N ALA A 76 8.28 -14.63 -6.57
CA ALA A 76 6.95 -14.43 -7.16
C ALA A 76 5.93 -13.77 -6.20
N GLU A 77 6.35 -13.34 -5.02
CA GLU A 77 5.47 -12.70 -4.03
C GLU A 77 5.86 -11.26 -3.77
N ALA A 78 4.85 -10.41 -3.62
CA ALA A 78 4.98 -9.06 -3.12
C ALA A 78 4.27 -8.95 -1.76
N HIS A 79 4.89 -8.29 -0.79
CA HIS A 79 4.32 -8.06 0.53
C HIS A 79 4.19 -6.57 0.78
N VAL A 80 2.97 -6.05 0.93
CA VAL A 80 2.74 -4.70 1.41
C VAL A 80 3.04 -4.68 2.90
N LEU A 81 4.17 -4.07 3.27
CA LEU A 81 4.62 -4.00 4.66
C LEU A 81 3.93 -2.88 5.42
N ASN A 82 3.63 -1.78 4.74
CA ASN A 82 2.89 -0.65 5.30
C ASN A 82 2.22 0.14 4.17
N LEU A 83 1.02 0.64 4.42
CA LEU A 83 0.26 1.55 3.56
C LEU A 83 -0.51 2.50 4.47
N CYS A 84 -0.17 3.77 4.44
CA CYS A 84 -0.70 4.76 5.35
C CYS A 84 -1.07 6.06 4.65
N VAL A 85 -2.20 6.64 5.05
CA VAL A 85 -2.66 7.96 4.65
C VAL A 85 -2.86 8.81 5.90
N HIS A 86 -2.28 10.01 5.91
CA HIS A 86 -2.48 10.97 7.01
C HIS A 86 -3.98 11.15 7.30
N PRO A 87 -4.42 11.15 8.57
CA PRO A 87 -5.83 11.21 8.94
C PRO A 87 -6.62 12.33 8.25
N ASP A 88 -6.05 13.53 8.13
CA ASP A 88 -6.70 14.69 7.50
C ASP A 88 -6.90 14.52 5.98
N PHE A 89 -6.23 13.56 5.36
CA PHE A 89 -6.28 13.27 3.92
C PHE A 89 -6.99 11.97 3.59
N GLN A 90 -7.47 11.24 4.59
CA GLN A 90 -8.25 10.01 4.39
C GLN A 90 -9.61 10.30 3.73
N ARG A 91 -10.24 9.25 3.19
CA ARG A 91 -11.55 9.30 2.50
C ARG A 91 -11.56 10.13 1.21
N ARG A 92 -10.39 10.47 0.68
CA ARG A 92 -10.21 11.19 -0.60
C ARG A 92 -9.77 10.26 -1.73
N GLY A 93 -9.72 8.94 -1.50
CA GLY A 93 -9.31 7.94 -2.49
C GLY A 93 -7.79 7.75 -2.63
N ILE A 94 -6.97 8.42 -1.82
CA ILE A 94 -5.49 8.35 -1.88
C ILE A 94 -5.00 6.94 -1.58
N GLY A 95 -5.54 6.29 -0.54
CA GLY A 95 -5.18 4.90 -0.19
C GLY A 95 -5.42 3.92 -1.34
N ARG A 96 -6.53 4.09 -2.08
CA ARG A 96 -6.83 3.29 -3.26
C ARG A 96 -5.86 3.56 -4.42
N LEU A 97 -5.51 4.82 -4.64
CA LEU A 97 -4.54 5.18 -5.70
C LEU A 97 -3.17 4.55 -5.42
N LEU A 98 -2.69 4.66 -4.17
CA LEU A 98 -1.44 4.02 -3.75
C LEU A 98 -1.52 2.49 -3.85
N LEU A 99 -2.58 1.87 -3.32
CA LEU A 99 -2.76 0.42 -3.40
C LEU A 99 -2.74 -0.09 -4.84
N ASN A 100 -3.42 0.60 -5.75
CA ASN A 100 -3.42 0.27 -7.17
C ASN A 100 -2.03 0.42 -7.78
N HIS A 101 -1.29 1.47 -7.43
CA HIS A 101 0.08 1.69 -7.87
C HIS A 101 1.01 0.56 -7.39
N LEU A 102 0.97 0.24 -6.08
CA LEU A 102 1.77 -0.84 -5.50
C LEU A 102 1.45 -2.20 -6.14
N THR A 103 0.17 -2.47 -6.40
CA THR A 103 -0.30 -3.69 -7.06
C THR A 103 0.24 -3.78 -8.49
N GLN A 104 0.13 -2.70 -9.25
CA GLN A 104 0.63 -2.65 -10.63
C GLN A 104 2.14 -2.79 -10.70
N MET A 105 2.87 -2.05 -9.87
CA MET A 105 4.33 -2.11 -9.78
C MET A 105 4.80 -3.53 -9.39
N SER A 106 4.12 -4.17 -8.45
CA SER A 106 4.44 -5.56 -8.04
C SER A 106 4.26 -6.54 -9.21
N ARG A 107 3.18 -6.40 -9.98
CA ARG A 107 2.95 -7.21 -11.20
C ARG A 107 4.05 -6.98 -12.24
N GLU A 108 4.38 -5.74 -12.52
CA GLU A 108 5.43 -5.36 -13.49
C GLU A 108 6.82 -5.86 -13.05
N SER A 109 7.03 -6.03 -11.75
CA SER A 109 8.24 -6.63 -11.17
C SER A 109 8.25 -8.16 -11.19
N GLY A 110 7.21 -8.80 -11.73
CA GLY A 110 7.11 -10.26 -11.88
C GLY A 110 6.51 -11.00 -10.69
N ALA A 111 5.84 -10.31 -9.77
CA ALA A 111 5.10 -10.98 -8.71
C ALA A 111 3.78 -11.57 -9.24
N ASP A 112 3.49 -12.80 -8.84
CA ASP A 112 2.25 -13.53 -9.15
C ASP A 112 1.17 -13.28 -8.09
N THR A 113 1.58 -12.89 -6.90
CA THR A 113 0.70 -12.67 -5.74
C THR A 113 1.17 -11.46 -4.94
N ILE A 114 0.23 -10.67 -4.45
CA ILE A 114 0.48 -9.62 -3.47
C ILE A 114 -0.26 -9.94 -2.17
N LEU A 115 0.44 -9.82 -1.04
CA LEU A 115 -0.03 -10.12 0.30
C LEU A 115 0.07 -8.90 1.19
N LEU A 116 -0.75 -8.86 2.22
CA LEU A 116 -0.67 -7.88 3.30
C LEU A 116 -1.27 -8.43 4.59
N GLU A 117 -0.95 -7.78 5.69
CA GLU A 117 -1.53 -8.02 6.99
C GLU A 117 -2.23 -6.76 7.48
N VAL A 118 -3.41 -6.92 8.05
CA VAL A 118 -4.22 -5.82 8.55
C VAL A 118 -4.78 -6.16 9.92
N ARG A 119 -4.83 -5.17 10.82
CA ARG A 119 -5.50 -5.33 12.12
C ARG A 119 -6.95 -5.69 11.92
N GLN A 120 -7.45 -6.65 12.67
CA GLN A 120 -8.86 -7.06 12.64
C GLN A 120 -9.80 -5.87 12.94
N SER A 121 -9.39 -4.96 13.79
CA SER A 121 -10.15 -3.74 14.14
C SER A 121 -10.14 -2.66 13.05
N ASN A 122 -9.22 -2.72 12.09
CA ASN A 122 -9.12 -1.73 11.03
C ASN A 122 -10.12 -1.98 9.90
N ILE A 123 -11.39 -1.74 10.19
CA ILE A 123 -12.50 -2.01 9.27
C ILE A 123 -12.38 -1.19 7.97
N ILE A 124 -11.88 0.04 8.04
CA ILE A 124 -11.72 0.92 6.87
C ILE A 124 -10.70 0.33 5.89
N ALA A 125 -9.55 -0.11 6.39
CA ALA A 125 -8.53 -0.76 5.57
C ALA A 125 -9.03 -2.10 5.02
N MET A 126 -9.72 -2.91 5.84
CA MET A 126 -10.35 -4.15 5.38
C MET A 126 -11.29 -3.92 4.21
N GLN A 127 -12.18 -2.93 4.29
CA GLN A 127 -13.10 -2.59 3.20
C GLN A 127 -12.34 -2.15 1.94
N LEU A 128 -11.26 -1.38 2.08
CA LEU A 128 -10.41 -0.98 0.96
C LEU A 128 -9.84 -2.21 0.25
N TYR A 129 -9.22 -3.11 0.99
CA TYR A 129 -8.56 -4.29 0.43
C TYR A 129 -9.56 -5.26 -0.21
N LEU A 130 -10.67 -5.58 0.46
CA LEU A 130 -11.70 -6.45 -0.08
C LEU A 130 -12.31 -5.87 -1.37
N SER A 131 -12.55 -4.55 -1.42
CA SER A 131 -13.04 -3.87 -2.62
C SER A 131 -12.00 -3.71 -3.73
N ALA A 132 -10.75 -4.09 -3.48
CA ALA A 132 -9.65 -4.16 -4.43
C ALA A 132 -9.30 -5.61 -4.82
N ASP A 133 -10.24 -6.55 -4.59
CA ASP A 133 -10.14 -7.98 -4.92
C ASP A 133 -9.07 -8.75 -4.11
N PHE A 134 -8.75 -8.28 -2.91
CA PHE A 134 -8.01 -9.09 -1.96
C PHE A 134 -8.97 -10.05 -1.25
N HIS A 135 -8.49 -11.22 -0.91
CA HIS A 135 -9.23 -12.28 -0.21
C HIS A 135 -8.48 -12.71 1.04
N GLU A 136 -9.23 -13.08 2.09
CA GLU A 136 -8.65 -13.59 3.32
C GLU A 136 -7.98 -14.95 3.07
N LEU A 137 -6.72 -15.08 3.50
CA LEU A 137 -5.97 -16.34 3.52
C LEU A 137 -5.93 -16.97 4.90
N GLY A 138 -5.97 -16.18 5.95
CA GLY A 138 -5.83 -16.67 7.31
C GLY A 138 -5.66 -15.57 8.34
N VAL A 139 -5.36 -15.99 9.57
CA VAL A 139 -5.21 -15.12 10.73
C VAL A 139 -3.89 -15.41 11.42
N ARG A 140 -3.15 -14.35 11.80
CA ARG A 140 -2.04 -14.43 12.75
C ARG A 140 -2.52 -14.00 14.12
N THR A 141 -2.70 -14.95 15.00
CA THR A 141 -3.18 -14.68 16.37
C THR A 141 -2.16 -13.87 17.16
N GLY A 142 -2.65 -12.81 17.81
CA GLY A 142 -1.85 -11.98 18.71
C GLY A 142 -0.66 -11.30 18.04
N TYR A 143 -0.79 -10.88 16.79
CA TYR A 143 0.31 -10.31 16.00
C TYR A 143 0.62 -8.87 16.37
N TYR A 144 -0.39 -8.01 16.45
CA TYR A 144 -0.22 -6.59 16.75
C TYR A 144 -0.29 -6.30 18.27
N PRO A 145 0.51 -5.34 18.77
CA PRO A 145 0.31 -4.81 20.12
C PRO A 145 -1.02 -4.06 20.21
N ASP A 146 -1.70 -4.20 21.34
CA ASP A 146 -2.94 -3.52 21.67
C ASP A 146 -2.97 -3.13 23.15
N HIS A 147 -3.87 -2.23 23.57
CA HIS A 147 -3.99 -1.73 24.95
C HIS A 147 -4.25 -2.84 25.98
N GLU A 148 -5.06 -3.81 25.62
CA GLU A 148 -5.45 -4.94 26.49
C GLU A 148 -4.64 -6.22 26.22
N GLY A 149 -3.52 -6.10 25.49
CA GLY A 149 -2.65 -7.23 25.17
C GLY A 149 -2.21 -7.25 23.72
N ARG A 150 -2.80 -8.12 22.89
CA ARG A 150 -2.45 -8.27 21.49
C ARG A 150 -3.69 -8.50 20.63
N GLU A 151 -3.67 -7.96 19.43
CA GLU A 151 -4.72 -8.09 18.43
C GLU A 151 -4.27 -8.99 17.28
N ASP A 152 -5.22 -9.72 16.69
CA ASP A 152 -4.98 -10.58 15.54
C ASP A 152 -4.76 -9.76 14.27
N ALA A 153 -3.92 -10.28 13.37
CA ALA A 153 -3.79 -9.80 12.00
C ALA A 153 -4.56 -10.71 11.05
N ILE A 154 -5.34 -10.12 10.17
CA ILE A 154 -5.94 -10.81 9.03
C ILE A 154 -4.94 -10.77 7.88
N ILE A 155 -4.63 -11.92 7.31
CA ILE A 155 -3.76 -12.03 6.14
C ILE A 155 -4.66 -12.00 4.90
N LEU A 156 -4.41 -11.03 4.04
CA LEU A 156 -5.11 -10.87 2.77
C LEU A 156 -4.15 -11.07 1.60
N ALA A 157 -4.65 -11.65 0.52
CA ALA A 157 -3.89 -11.84 -0.71
C ALA A 157 -4.72 -11.54 -1.94
N LYS A 158 -4.02 -11.17 -3.02
CA LYS A 158 -4.59 -10.99 -4.35
C LYS A 158 -3.68 -11.62 -5.38
N SER A 159 -4.27 -12.41 -6.31
CA SER A 159 -3.55 -12.89 -7.50
C SER A 159 -3.27 -11.74 -8.45
N LEU A 160 -2.05 -11.68 -8.95
CA LEU A 160 -1.60 -10.72 -9.97
C LEU A 160 -1.54 -11.33 -11.36
N ILE A 161 -1.73 -12.65 -11.45
CA ILE A 161 -1.81 -13.38 -12.74
C ILE A 161 -3.10 -12.94 -13.40
N THR A 162 -3.00 -12.39 -14.61
CA THR A 162 -4.17 -12.15 -15.46
C THR A 162 -4.46 -13.42 -16.26
N ASP A 163 -5.68 -13.97 -16.16
CA ASP A 163 -6.15 -15.13 -16.93
C ASP A 163 -6.25 -14.87 -18.46
N HIS A 164 -5.47 -13.92 -18.97
CA HIS A 164 -5.42 -13.58 -20.38
C HIS A 164 -3.97 -13.53 -20.88
N ASP A 165 -3.33 -14.70 -20.89
CA ASP A 165 -2.30 -14.95 -21.90
C ASP A 165 -2.85 -16.00 -22.89
N PRO A 166 -3.37 -15.56 -24.07
CA PRO A 166 -3.88 -16.48 -25.08
C PRO A 166 -2.76 -17.27 -25.78
N MET A 167 -1.51 -17.16 -25.33
CA MET A 167 -0.33 -17.80 -25.94
C MET A 167 0.14 -19.10 -25.26
N LEU A 168 -0.52 -19.59 -24.20
CA LEU A 168 -0.28 -20.94 -23.66
C LEU A 168 -1.36 -21.93 -24.09
N GLY A 169 -1.89 -21.77 -25.30
CA GLY A 169 -2.68 -22.77 -25.96
C GLY A 169 -1.79 -23.79 -26.70
N ILE A 170 -1.49 -24.91 -26.07
CA ILE A 170 -1.30 -26.20 -26.75
C ILE A 170 -2.10 -27.23 -25.99
#